data_bb792fd262e4730e0e30f2352b188ded
#
_entry.id   bb792fd262e4730e0e30f2352b188ded
#
_cell.length_a   1.000
_cell.length_b   1.000
_cell.length_c   1.000
_cell.angle_alpha   90.00
_cell.angle_beta   90.00
_cell.angle_gamma   90.00
#
_symmetry.space_group_name_H-M   'P 1'
#
loop_
_entity.id
_entity.type
_entity.pdbx_description
1 polymer ?
#
loop_
_entity_poly.entity_id
_entity_poly.type
_entity_poly.pdbx_seq_one_letter_code
_entity_poly.pdbx_strand_id
1 'polypeptide(L)'
;YTEILDPQTGKPVPEGEIGEICLTTLVKEGAPLFRFRTHDLAAFVTEKCPCGRSYPRITQIMGRSDDMVKVKGNIIFPSTIEDVIKTVPGTSSEYRATIEHVDGKDQMTIMVEVEGGTDRTEVSLGIQYFFKNKYNMTPKVEVVGIGELPRSEKKTKRIEDKRYN
;
A
#
# COMPACT_ATOMS: atom_id res chain seq x y z
N TYR A 1 4.37 -17.79 -17.97
CA TYR A 1 3.70 -18.49 -16.87
C TYR A 1 3.64 -17.59 -15.65
N THR A 2 2.46 -17.47 -15.02
CA THR A 2 2.23 -16.62 -13.86
C THR A 2 1.79 -17.48 -12.68
N GLU A 3 2.40 -17.25 -11.52
CA GLU A 3 2.04 -17.80 -10.23
C GLU A 3 1.64 -16.67 -9.30
N ILE A 4 0.74 -16.93 -8.35
CA ILE A 4 0.47 -16.04 -7.22
C ILE A 4 0.95 -16.76 -5.96
N LEU A 5 1.92 -16.15 -5.28
CA LEU A 5 2.64 -16.77 -4.17
C LEU A 5 2.41 -16.00 -2.86
N ASP A 6 2.34 -16.72 -1.78
CA ASP A 6 2.45 -16.12 -0.44
C ASP A 6 3.83 -15.44 -0.30
N PRO A 7 3.89 -14.13 0.03
CA PRO A 7 5.14 -13.38 0.08
C PRO A 7 6.16 -13.91 1.11
N GLN A 8 5.69 -14.56 2.17
CA GLN A 8 6.54 -15.06 3.26
C GLN A 8 7.06 -16.47 2.98
N THR A 9 6.16 -17.35 2.54
CA THR A 9 6.51 -18.77 2.35
C THR A 9 6.98 -19.12 0.95
N GLY A 10 6.69 -18.26 -0.05
CA GLY A 10 6.96 -18.52 -1.47
C GLY A 10 6.15 -19.67 -2.07
N LYS A 11 5.12 -20.14 -1.38
CA LYS A 11 4.22 -21.19 -1.85
C LYS A 11 3.03 -20.59 -2.59
N PRO A 12 2.46 -21.30 -3.58
CA PRO A 12 1.23 -20.86 -4.23
C PRO A 12 0.10 -20.65 -3.22
N VAL A 13 -0.67 -19.56 -3.40
CA VAL A 13 -1.91 -19.33 -2.64
C VAL A 13 -3.10 -19.96 -3.36
N PRO A 14 -4.20 -20.26 -2.66
CA PRO A 14 -5.46 -20.68 -3.28
C PRO A 14 -5.98 -19.65 -4.31
N GLU A 15 -6.75 -20.12 -5.29
CA GLU A 15 -7.39 -19.23 -6.27
C GLU A 15 -8.31 -18.21 -5.57
N GLY A 16 -8.21 -16.95 -5.99
CA GLY A 16 -8.94 -15.83 -5.39
C GLY A 16 -8.28 -15.21 -4.17
N GLU A 17 -7.26 -15.83 -3.60
CA GLU A 17 -6.48 -15.23 -2.52
C GLU A 17 -5.38 -14.31 -3.04
N ILE A 18 -5.10 -13.26 -2.25
CA ILE A 18 -4.09 -12.26 -2.58
C ILE A 18 -2.70 -12.82 -2.30
N GLY A 19 -1.81 -12.70 -3.27
CA GLY A 19 -0.41 -13.03 -3.13
C GLY A 19 0.46 -12.23 -4.08
N GLU A 20 1.75 -12.50 -4.05
CA GLU A 20 2.75 -11.83 -4.88
C GLU A 20 2.81 -12.47 -6.27
N ILE A 21 2.79 -11.63 -7.30
CA ILE A 21 2.92 -12.07 -8.69
C ILE A 21 4.34 -12.58 -8.92
N CYS A 22 4.44 -13.82 -9.39
CA CYS A 22 5.69 -14.45 -9.77
C CYS A 22 5.63 -14.85 -11.25
N LEU A 23 6.64 -14.45 -12.02
CA LEU A 23 6.65 -14.61 -13.49
C LEU A 23 7.77 -15.53 -13.94
N THR A 24 7.42 -16.46 -14.83
CA THR A 24 8.38 -17.23 -15.62
C THR A 24 8.13 -16.99 -17.11
N THR A 25 9.14 -16.48 -17.83
CA THR A 25 9.02 -16.26 -19.27
C THR A 25 9.24 -17.56 -20.01
N LEU A 26 8.42 -17.82 -21.04
CA LEU A 26 8.48 -19.11 -21.79
C LEU A 26 9.19 -18.98 -23.12
N VAL A 27 9.15 -17.79 -23.74
CA VAL A 27 9.66 -17.57 -25.11
C VAL A 27 10.66 -16.41 -25.20
N LYS A 28 10.98 -15.76 -24.07
CA LYS A 28 11.88 -14.61 -24.05
C LYS A 28 13.33 -15.10 -24.03
N GLU A 29 14.09 -14.84 -25.09
CA GLU A 29 15.49 -15.24 -25.20
C GLU A 29 16.44 -14.26 -24.53
N GLY A 30 16.21 -12.95 -24.72
CA GLY A 30 16.98 -11.90 -24.05
C GLY A 30 16.49 -11.67 -22.61
N ALA A 31 17.36 -11.85 -21.60
CA ALA A 31 17.08 -11.71 -20.17
C ALA A 31 15.83 -12.51 -19.74
N PRO A 32 15.85 -13.85 -19.84
CA PRO A 32 14.72 -14.67 -19.39
C PRO A 32 14.51 -14.55 -17.87
N LEU A 33 13.25 -14.56 -17.46
CA LEU A 33 12.88 -14.58 -16.05
C LEU A 33 12.49 -16.00 -15.66
N PHE A 34 13.02 -16.48 -14.54
CA PHE A 34 12.64 -17.75 -13.97
C PHE A 34 12.17 -17.54 -12.53
N ARG A 35 10.88 -17.78 -12.29
CA ARG A 35 10.20 -17.52 -11.02
C ARG A 35 10.58 -16.16 -10.40
N PHE A 36 10.55 -15.14 -11.25
CA PHE A 36 10.88 -13.78 -10.86
C PHE A 36 9.73 -13.18 -10.03
N ARG A 37 10.02 -12.85 -8.79
CA ARG A 37 9.09 -12.21 -7.86
C ARG A 37 9.03 -10.72 -8.18
N THR A 38 7.85 -10.24 -8.58
CA THR A 38 7.67 -8.82 -8.96
C THR A 38 7.51 -7.90 -7.77
N HIS A 39 7.19 -8.46 -6.61
CA HIS A 39 6.71 -7.79 -5.40
C HIS A 39 5.33 -7.15 -5.53
N ASP A 40 4.69 -7.18 -6.69
CA ASP A 40 3.33 -6.70 -6.85
C ASP A 40 2.31 -7.72 -6.35
N LEU A 41 1.27 -7.24 -5.65
CA LEU A 41 0.23 -8.08 -5.05
C LEU A 41 -1.04 -8.06 -5.89
N ALA A 42 -1.54 -9.25 -6.20
CA ALA A 42 -2.81 -9.47 -6.90
C ALA A 42 -3.40 -10.84 -6.53
N ALA A 43 -4.60 -11.12 -7.03
CA ALA A 43 -5.21 -12.43 -6.95
C ALA A 43 -5.62 -12.93 -8.35
N PHE A 44 -5.70 -14.22 -8.56
CA PHE A 44 -6.36 -14.74 -9.76
C PHE A 44 -7.87 -14.49 -9.69
N VAL A 45 -8.44 -14.06 -10.80
CA VAL A 45 -9.89 -13.89 -10.97
C VAL A 45 -10.49 -15.24 -11.33
N THR A 46 -11.39 -15.74 -10.49
CA THR A 46 -12.02 -17.07 -10.64
C THR A 46 -13.15 -17.09 -11.68
N GLU A 47 -13.79 -15.93 -11.93
CA GLU A 47 -14.90 -15.83 -12.88
C GLU A 47 -14.40 -15.89 -14.32
N LYS A 48 -15.22 -16.49 -15.18
CA LYS A 48 -14.97 -16.53 -16.63
C LYS A 48 -14.97 -15.12 -17.22
N CYS A 49 -14.06 -14.90 -18.18
CA CYS A 49 -14.05 -13.62 -18.89
C CYS A 49 -15.32 -13.46 -19.76
N PRO A 50 -16.07 -12.34 -19.66
CA PRO A 50 -17.23 -12.09 -20.53
C PRO A 50 -16.91 -12.11 -22.01
N CYS A 51 -15.64 -11.87 -22.41
CA CYS A 51 -15.21 -11.92 -23.81
C CYS A 51 -14.95 -13.33 -24.35
N GLY A 52 -15.17 -14.39 -23.55
CA GLY A 52 -14.99 -15.81 -23.93
C GLY A 52 -13.55 -16.31 -23.92
N ARG A 53 -12.56 -15.49 -23.54
CA ARG A 53 -11.16 -15.93 -23.44
C ARG A 53 -10.95 -16.84 -22.22
N SER A 54 -10.10 -17.85 -22.38
CA SER A 54 -9.78 -18.83 -21.34
C SER A 54 -8.46 -18.51 -20.56
N TYR A 55 -7.76 -17.42 -20.93
CA TYR A 55 -6.54 -17.05 -20.23
C TYR A 55 -6.81 -16.64 -18.78
N PRO A 56 -5.94 -17.04 -17.83
CA PRO A 56 -6.01 -16.57 -16.46
C PRO A 56 -5.97 -15.04 -16.41
N ARG A 57 -6.81 -14.47 -15.55
CA ARG A 57 -6.84 -13.02 -15.30
C ARG A 57 -6.43 -12.77 -13.87
N ILE A 58 -5.80 -11.64 -13.63
CA ILE A 58 -5.51 -11.16 -12.29
C ILE A 58 -6.37 -9.93 -11.97
N THR A 59 -6.59 -9.68 -10.68
CA THR A 59 -7.20 -8.43 -10.20
C THR A 59 -6.32 -7.23 -10.56
N GLN A 60 -6.82 -6.04 -10.30
CA GLN A 60 -5.96 -4.85 -10.26
C GLN A 60 -4.84 -5.06 -9.22
N ILE A 61 -3.65 -4.56 -9.51
CA ILE A 61 -2.54 -4.57 -8.56
C ILE A 61 -2.93 -3.76 -7.33
N MET A 62 -2.86 -4.38 -6.15
CA MET A 62 -3.30 -3.79 -4.88
C MET A 62 -2.20 -3.01 -4.18
N GLY A 63 -0.95 -3.26 -4.54
CA GLY A 63 0.24 -2.66 -3.94
C GLY A 63 1.43 -3.58 -4.08
N ARG A 64 2.49 -3.30 -3.30
CA ARG A 64 3.72 -4.10 -3.31
C ARG A 64 3.94 -4.76 -1.95
N SER A 65 4.46 -5.98 -1.98
CA SER A 65 4.77 -6.74 -0.75
C SER A 65 5.94 -6.12 0.05
N ASP A 66 6.85 -5.43 -0.63
CA ASP A 66 8.00 -4.74 -0.03
C ASP A 66 7.67 -3.33 0.48
N ASP A 67 6.53 -2.76 0.11
CA ASP A 67 6.06 -1.45 0.58
C ASP A 67 4.99 -1.56 1.68
N MET A 68 4.48 -2.77 1.95
CA MET A 68 3.47 -2.96 2.99
C MET A 68 4.06 -2.91 4.40
N VAL A 69 3.29 -2.39 5.33
CA VAL A 69 3.62 -2.40 6.75
C VAL A 69 2.52 -3.03 7.57
N LYS A 70 2.89 -3.78 8.61
CA LYS A 70 1.95 -4.39 9.53
C LYS A 70 1.85 -3.56 10.81
N VAL A 71 0.68 -2.99 11.09
CA VAL A 71 0.45 -2.14 12.27
C VAL A 71 -0.79 -2.62 13.01
N LYS A 72 -0.64 -3.00 14.28
CA LYS A 72 -1.75 -3.52 15.12
C LYS A 72 -2.57 -4.63 14.45
N GLY A 73 -1.89 -5.55 13.73
CA GLY A 73 -2.54 -6.65 13.02
C GLY A 73 -3.09 -6.31 11.63
N ASN A 74 -3.14 -5.04 11.25
CA ASN A 74 -3.58 -4.61 9.93
C ASN A 74 -2.41 -4.50 8.95
N ILE A 75 -2.65 -4.85 7.69
CA ILE A 75 -1.72 -4.62 6.59
C ILE A 75 -2.09 -3.27 5.96
N ILE A 76 -1.14 -2.33 5.95
CA ILE A 76 -1.31 -0.99 5.40
C ILE A 76 -0.35 -0.82 4.22
N PHE A 77 -0.90 -0.41 3.08
CA PHE A 77 -0.14 -0.06 1.89
C PHE A 77 -0.07 1.46 1.72
N PRO A 78 0.95 1.99 1.02
CA PRO A 78 0.97 3.39 0.61
C PRO A 78 -0.31 3.82 -0.10
N SER A 79 -0.81 3.00 -1.03
CA SER A 79 -2.07 3.23 -1.74
C SER A 79 -3.28 3.40 -0.81
N THR A 80 -3.31 2.67 0.30
CA THR A 80 -4.36 2.82 1.31
C THR A 80 -4.40 4.22 1.90
N ILE A 81 -3.22 4.77 2.23
CA ILE A 81 -3.11 6.14 2.78
C ILE A 81 -3.47 7.16 1.70
N GLU A 82 -3.00 6.96 0.47
CA GLU A 82 -3.32 7.82 -0.67
C GLU A 82 -4.83 7.90 -0.93
N ASP A 83 -5.51 6.77 -0.91
CA ASP A 83 -6.95 6.71 -1.11
C ASP A 83 -7.71 7.47 -0.02
N VAL A 84 -7.26 7.35 1.24
CA VAL A 84 -7.84 8.13 2.35
C VAL A 84 -7.63 9.62 2.14
N ILE A 85 -6.40 10.04 1.86
CA ILE A 85 -6.04 11.44 1.64
C ILE A 85 -6.90 12.04 0.53
N LYS A 86 -7.06 11.36 -0.61
CA LYS A 86 -7.89 11.82 -1.72
C LYS A 86 -9.37 12.05 -1.36
N THR A 87 -9.87 11.39 -0.32
CA THR A 87 -11.27 11.58 0.13
C THR A 87 -11.46 12.77 1.07
N VAL A 88 -10.38 13.32 1.62
CA VAL A 88 -10.42 14.44 2.55
C VAL A 88 -10.14 15.75 1.81
N PRO A 89 -11.12 16.68 1.76
CA PRO A 89 -10.94 17.93 1.02
C PRO A 89 -9.77 18.78 1.53
N GLY A 90 -9.08 19.49 0.62
CA GLY A 90 -8.00 20.41 0.95
C GLY A 90 -6.64 19.75 1.20
N THR A 91 -6.56 18.43 1.12
CA THR A 91 -5.28 17.71 1.20
C THR A 91 -4.57 17.70 -0.14
N SER A 92 -3.24 17.76 -0.12
CA SER A 92 -2.41 17.48 -1.30
C SER A 92 -2.13 15.98 -1.41
N SER A 93 -1.54 15.56 -2.54
CA SER A 93 -1.09 14.16 -2.72
C SER A 93 0.17 13.81 -1.92
N GLU A 94 0.78 14.79 -1.26
CA GLU A 94 2.04 14.60 -0.56
C GLU A 94 1.79 14.26 0.91
N TYR A 95 2.35 13.13 1.31
CA TYR A 95 2.30 12.65 2.68
C TYR A 95 3.54 11.83 3.02
N ARG A 96 3.76 11.65 4.31
CA ARG A 96 4.72 10.71 4.88
C ARG A 96 4.09 10.00 6.05
N ALA A 97 4.28 8.69 6.15
CA ALA A 97 3.85 7.90 7.30
C ALA A 97 5.07 7.30 8.00
N THR A 98 5.08 7.33 9.32
CA THR A 98 6.09 6.67 10.15
C THR A 98 5.41 5.71 11.12
N ILE A 99 6.04 4.56 11.36
CA ILE A 99 5.61 3.61 12.36
C ILE A 99 6.73 3.50 13.40
N GLU A 100 6.38 3.69 14.65
CA GLU A 100 7.30 3.66 15.78
C GLU A 100 6.71 2.80 16.90
N HIS A 101 7.58 2.30 17.76
CA HIS A 101 7.16 1.61 18.99
C HIS A 101 7.27 2.58 20.15
N VAL A 102 6.11 3.04 20.65
CA VAL A 102 6.04 4.04 21.73
C VAL A 102 5.25 3.46 22.90
N ASP A 103 5.83 3.46 24.09
CA ASP A 103 5.23 2.94 25.33
C ASP A 103 4.65 1.52 25.18
N GLY A 104 5.41 0.62 24.51
CA GLY A 104 5.00 -0.77 24.33
C GLY A 104 3.89 -0.98 23.28
N LYS A 105 3.57 0.03 22.48
CA LYS A 105 2.51 -0.04 21.44
C LYS A 105 3.00 0.52 20.11
N ASP A 106 2.57 -0.11 19.03
CA ASP A 106 2.79 0.42 17.69
C ASP A 106 1.97 1.69 17.47
N GLN A 107 2.64 2.76 17.12
CA GLN A 107 2.04 4.04 16.76
C GLN A 107 2.35 4.37 15.30
N MET A 108 1.31 4.68 14.54
CA MET A 108 1.43 5.20 13.19
C MET A 108 1.17 6.70 13.21
N THR A 109 2.09 7.48 12.65
CA THR A 109 1.95 8.91 12.45
C THR A 109 1.86 9.19 10.95
N ILE A 110 0.85 9.93 10.51
CA ILE A 110 0.68 10.37 9.12
C ILE A 110 0.85 11.89 9.09
N MET A 111 1.87 12.35 8.38
CA MET A 111 2.06 13.75 8.04
C MET A 111 1.47 13.99 6.65
N VAL A 112 0.60 15.00 6.50
CA VAL A 112 -0.04 15.33 5.23
C VAL A 112 0.02 16.82 4.97
N GLU A 113 0.31 17.19 3.72
CA GLU A 113 0.28 18.58 3.29
C GLU A 113 -1.14 19.01 2.92
N VAL A 114 -1.49 20.26 3.28
CA VAL A 114 -2.78 20.86 2.97
C VAL A 114 -2.62 22.23 2.30
N GLU A 115 -3.61 22.59 1.50
CA GLU A 115 -3.69 23.91 0.88
C GLU A 115 -3.95 25.01 1.91
N GLY A 116 -3.51 26.24 1.59
CA GLY A 116 -3.73 27.38 2.47
C GLY A 116 -5.23 27.66 2.70
N GLY A 117 -5.61 27.86 3.97
CA GLY A 117 -7.00 28.11 4.36
C GLY A 117 -7.78 26.83 4.72
N THR A 118 -7.21 25.64 4.54
CA THR A 118 -7.85 24.37 4.96
C THR A 118 -7.86 24.25 6.50
N ASP A 119 -8.99 23.81 7.06
CA ASP A 119 -9.07 23.52 8.50
C ASP A 119 -8.26 22.24 8.81
N ARG A 120 -7.13 22.43 9.47
CA ARG A 120 -6.21 21.35 9.82
C ARG A 120 -6.85 20.34 10.79
N THR A 121 -7.77 20.79 11.64
CA THR A 121 -8.47 19.93 12.60
C THR A 121 -9.44 19.00 11.86
N GLU A 122 -10.20 19.54 10.91
CA GLU A 122 -11.12 18.77 10.09
C GLU A 122 -10.40 17.70 9.28
N VAL A 123 -9.27 18.03 8.66
CA VAL A 123 -8.43 17.06 7.95
C VAL A 123 -7.94 15.94 8.86
N SER A 124 -7.42 16.31 10.04
CA SER A 124 -6.93 15.32 11.00
C SER A 124 -8.04 14.36 11.44
N LEU A 125 -9.21 14.89 11.78
CA LEU A 125 -10.36 14.09 12.18
C LEU A 125 -10.88 13.20 11.05
N GLY A 126 -10.93 13.71 9.82
CA GLY A 126 -11.35 12.94 8.64
C GLY A 126 -10.47 11.71 8.38
N ILE A 127 -9.15 11.88 8.42
CA ILE A 127 -8.19 10.78 8.27
C ILE A 127 -8.34 9.78 9.43
N GLN A 128 -8.42 10.26 10.67
CA GLN A 128 -8.58 9.40 11.85
C GLN A 128 -9.90 8.62 11.81
N TYR A 129 -10.99 9.25 11.41
CA TYR A 129 -12.31 8.62 11.28
C TYR A 129 -12.27 7.45 10.28
N PHE A 130 -11.64 7.64 9.12
CA PHE A 130 -11.50 6.59 8.12
C PHE A 130 -10.71 5.39 8.68
N PHE A 131 -9.54 5.64 9.25
CA PHE A 131 -8.71 4.57 9.82
C PHE A 131 -9.39 3.86 10.99
N LYS A 132 -10.15 4.58 11.81
CA LYS A 132 -10.91 4.00 12.91
C LYS A 132 -11.99 3.05 12.40
N ASN A 133 -12.74 3.46 11.38
CA ASN A 133 -13.85 2.66 10.85
C ASN A 133 -13.37 1.44 10.07
N LYS A 134 -12.32 1.58 9.27
CA LYS A 134 -11.87 0.51 8.37
C LYS A 134 -10.87 -0.45 9.03
N TYR A 135 -10.00 0.06 9.89
CA TYR A 135 -8.88 -0.70 10.45
C TYR A 135 -8.91 -0.80 11.98
N ASN A 136 -9.94 -0.24 12.62
CA ASN A 136 -10.06 -0.14 14.08
C ASN A 136 -8.79 0.43 14.77
N MET A 137 -8.11 1.35 14.08
CA MET A 137 -6.94 2.05 14.59
C MET A 137 -7.05 3.55 14.36
N THR A 138 -6.45 4.34 15.25
CA THR A 138 -6.43 5.80 15.16
C THR A 138 -4.97 6.24 15.03
N PRO A 139 -4.52 6.65 13.82
CA PRO A 139 -3.17 7.19 13.65
C PRO A 139 -3.07 8.58 14.30
N LYS A 140 -1.85 8.96 14.69
CA LYS A 140 -1.53 10.36 14.91
C LYS A 140 -1.49 11.06 13.55
N VAL A 141 -2.16 12.20 13.40
CA VAL A 141 -2.16 12.96 12.15
C VAL A 141 -1.54 14.33 12.41
N GLU A 142 -0.52 14.65 11.63
CA GLU A 142 0.16 15.95 11.63
C GLU A 142 -0.11 16.64 10.30
N VAL A 143 -0.70 17.82 10.35
CA VAL A 143 -1.10 18.57 9.17
C VAL A 143 -0.14 19.73 8.97
N VAL A 144 0.53 19.77 7.83
CA VAL A 144 1.57 20.75 7.49
C VAL A 144 1.18 21.55 6.24
N GLY A 145 1.85 22.65 5.99
CA GLY A 145 1.64 23.46 4.78
C GLY A 145 2.31 22.84 3.55
N ILE A 146 1.86 23.24 2.35
CA ILE A 146 2.46 22.82 1.09
C ILE A 146 3.95 23.17 1.05
N GLY A 147 4.80 22.19 0.71
CA GLY A 147 6.25 22.33 0.62
C GLY A 147 7.00 22.10 1.92
N GLU A 148 6.32 21.83 3.03
CA GLU A 148 6.97 21.55 4.31
C GLU A 148 7.47 20.10 4.41
N LEU A 149 6.89 19.16 3.65
CA LEU A 149 7.42 17.80 3.56
C LEU A 149 8.63 17.74 2.62
N PRO A 150 9.69 16.99 2.99
CA PRO A 150 10.86 16.87 2.15
C PRO A 150 10.51 16.17 0.83
N ARG A 151 10.86 16.83 -0.27
CA ARG A 151 10.73 16.27 -1.63
C ARG A 151 11.91 15.34 -1.90
N SER A 152 11.63 14.14 -2.37
CA SER A 152 12.67 13.20 -2.79
C SER A 152 12.88 13.29 -4.29
N GLU A 153 14.13 13.47 -4.72
CA GLU A 153 14.53 13.38 -6.14
C GLU A 153 14.52 11.94 -6.67
N LYS A 154 14.46 10.95 -5.77
CA LYS A 154 14.40 9.52 -6.08
C LYS A 154 13.06 8.95 -5.64
N LYS A 155 12.81 7.68 -6.00
CA LYS A 155 11.61 6.93 -5.59
C LYS A 155 11.35 7.11 -4.08
N THR A 156 10.31 7.87 -3.74
CA THR A 156 10.03 8.27 -2.35
C THR A 156 9.47 7.07 -1.59
N LYS A 157 10.18 6.62 -0.58
CA LYS A 157 9.62 5.68 0.39
C LYS A 157 8.64 6.48 1.28
N ARG A 158 7.35 6.37 1.00
CA ARG A 158 6.29 7.14 1.69
C ARG A 158 5.95 6.62 3.07
N ILE A 159 6.27 5.36 3.35
CA ILE A 159 6.10 4.74 4.68
C ILE A 159 7.47 4.31 5.20
N GLU A 160 7.81 4.75 6.40
CA GLU A 160 9.03 4.40 7.11
C GLU A 160 8.70 3.64 8.38
N ASP A 161 9.16 2.39 8.46
CA ASP A 161 9.04 1.58 9.69
C ASP A 161 10.31 1.70 10.52
N LYS A 162 10.22 2.39 11.65
CA LYS A 162 11.33 2.64 12.58
C LYS A 162 11.36 1.69 13.77
N ARG A 163 10.48 0.68 13.80
CA ARG A 163 10.42 -0.28 14.92
C ARG A 163 11.60 -1.21 14.99
N TYR A 164 12.30 -1.38 13.87
CA TYR A 164 13.39 -2.34 13.70
C TYR A 164 14.74 -1.68 13.40
N ASN A 165 14.85 -0.37 13.62
CA ASN A 165 16.11 0.39 13.50
C ASN A 165 16.76 0.59 14.86
#